data_051063770ed46975559547118a79724f
#
_entry.id   051063770ed46975559547118a79724f
#
_cell.length_a   1.000
_cell.length_b   1.000
_cell.length_c   1.000
_cell.angle_alpha   90.00
_cell.angle_beta   90.00
_cell.angle_gamma   90.00
#
_symmetry.space_group_name_H-M   'P 1'
#
loop_
_entity.id
_entity.type
_entity.pdbx_description
1 polymer ?
#
loop_
_entity_poly.entity_id
_entity_poly.type
_entity_poly.pdbx_seq_one_letter_code
_entity_poly.pdbx_strand_id
1 'polypeptide(L)'
;GVDKIFSVYNLDQRRRMRSAGSSWYSSNLAFGSAKKVPGINSNVTLTHEERLAIALNSGNESSRQALLDDKQLKDLFTPRDSNGNAIGKSEWGDSALQAVLDMLSAKDRQVVQEIFDLVDSFWEDVYDDNGNLVTIGIKNLEKQESGLAPPKVKALPFTSNGKVIKGGYYPLKYNPHASEQVAREGEMNIENALVGGYPGSAMTAHNHTIARKGSGGRPIRLGLDVLMDHFEQVTHDLAFRQAVVNADNILTDSAVSDAIKDA
;
A
#
# COMPACT_ATOMS: atom_id res chain seq x y z
N GLY A 1 22.65 5.90 12.59
CA GLY A 1 21.52 6.43 12.04
C GLY A 1 20.79 5.53 11.08
N VAL A 2 20.62 5.96 9.86
CA VAL A 2 19.84 5.31 8.80
C VAL A 2 20.27 3.86 8.56
N ASP A 3 21.59 3.58 8.59
CA ASP A 3 22.12 2.21 8.42
C ASP A 3 21.67 1.23 9.51
N LYS A 4 21.45 1.69 10.74
CA LYS A 4 20.90 0.85 11.81
C LYS A 4 19.43 0.49 11.58
N ILE A 5 18.61 1.43 11.12
CA ILE A 5 17.21 1.18 10.76
C ILE A 5 17.15 0.17 9.63
N PHE A 6 18.04 0.27 8.64
CA PHE A 6 18.13 -0.68 7.52
C PHE A 6 18.68 -2.06 7.92
N SER A 7 19.50 -2.16 8.98
CA SER A 7 20.02 -3.45 9.42
C SER A 7 19.00 -4.26 10.23
N VAL A 8 18.11 -3.58 10.98
CA VAL A 8 17.11 -4.21 11.84
C VAL A 8 15.93 -4.72 11.04
N TYR A 9 15.50 -4.02 9.98
CA TYR A 9 14.56 -4.59 9.03
C TYR A 9 15.27 -5.58 8.11
N ASN A 10 15.61 -6.71 8.69
CA ASN A 10 16.16 -7.92 8.11
C ASN A 10 16.58 -7.77 6.64
N LEU A 11 17.82 -7.26 6.40
CA LEU A 11 18.38 -7.06 5.06
C LEU A 11 18.26 -8.33 4.19
N ASP A 12 18.15 -9.51 4.82
CA ASP A 12 17.89 -10.77 4.13
C ASP A 12 16.46 -10.86 3.57
N GLN A 13 15.44 -10.35 4.28
CA GLN A 13 14.09 -10.24 3.70
C GLN A 13 14.07 -9.21 2.58
N ARG A 14 14.75 -8.07 2.72
CA ARG A 14 14.91 -7.10 1.63
C ARG A 14 15.73 -7.64 0.48
N ARG A 15 16.80 -8.39 0.74
CA ARG A 15 17.55 -9.10 -0.31
C ARG A 15 16.70 -10.16 -0.99
N ARG A 16 15.89 -10.90 -0.25
CA ARG A 16 14.96 -11.87 -0.82
C ARG A 16 13.86 -11.18 -1.63
N MET A 17 13.32 -10.06 -1.17
CA MET A 17 12.36 -9.26 -1.95
C MET A 17 13.02 -8.57 -3.14
N ARG A 18 14.24 -8.04 -3.03
CA ARG A 18 14.99 -7.52 -4.17
C ARG A 18 15.40 -8.61 -5.13
N SER A 19 15.84 -9.78 -4.68
CA SER A 19 16.22 -10.87 -5.56
C SER A 19 15.01 -11.64 -6.09
N ALA A 20 13.96 -11.83 -5.34
CA ALA A 20 12.66 -12.28 -5.85
C ALA A 20 12.02 -11.20 -6.71
N GLY A 21 12.06 -9.95 -6.31
CA GLY A 21 11.59 -8.80 -7.05
C GLY A 21 12.40 -8.49 -8.30
N SER A 22 13.72 -8.49 -8.29
CA SER A 22 14.50 -8.16 -9.48
C SER A 22 14.53 -9.29 -10.52
N SER A 23 14.63 -10.54 -10.11
CA SER A 23 14.52 -11.69 -11.02
C SER A 23 13.08 -11.89 -11.50
N TRP A 24 12.10 -11.67 -10.63
CA TRP A 24 10.70 -11.83 -10.94
C TRP A 24 10.14 -10.59 -11.67
N TYR A 25 10.52 -9.38 -11.26
CA TYR A 25 10.19 -8.11 -11.91
C TYR A 25 10.80 -8.03 -13.30
N SER A 26 12.06 -8.38 -13.47
CA SER A 26 12.73 -8.32 -14.78
C SER A 26 12.26 -9.39 -15.75
N SER A 27 11.83 -10.56 -15.27
CA SER A 27 11.42 -11.67 -16.16
C SER A 27 9.93 -11.69 -16.51
N ASN A 28 9.06 -11.12 -15.67
CA ASN A 28 7.62 -11.29 -15.81
C ASN A 28 6.78 -10.01 -15.74
N LEU A 29 7.25 -8.93 -15.11
CA LEU A 29 6.50 -7.68 -14.99
C LEU A 29 6.76 -6.71 -16.14
N ALA A 30 8.02 -6.54 -16.55
CA ALA A 30 8.38 -5.53 -17.55
C ALA A 30 7.73 -5.77 -18.93
N PHE A 31 7.26 -6.99 -19.21
CA PHE A 31 6.68 -7.35 -20.51
C PHE A 31 5.48 -8.29 -20.36
N GLY A 32 4.80 -8.19 -19.25
CA GLY A 32 3.62 -8.87 -18.82
C GLY A 32 2.94 -9.77 -19.81
N SER A 33 3.11 -11.07 -19.66
CA SER A 33 2.20 -12.01 -20.30
C SER A 33 0.78 -11.76 -19.77
N ALA A 34 0.07 -10.84 -20.44
CA ALA A 34 -1.35 -10.68 -20.20
C ALA A 34 -2.01 -12.04 -20.45
N LYS A 35 -2.75 -12.52 -19.45
CA LYS A 35 -3.46 -13.80 -19.55
C LYS A 35 -4.94 -13.55 -19.49
N LYS A 36 -5.67 -14.27 -20.32
CA LYS A 36 -7.14 -14.25 -20.29
C LYS A 36 -7.63 -14.81 -18.97
N VAL A 37 -8.59 -14.11 -18.35
CA VAL A 37 -9.26 -14.59 -17.14
C VAL A 37 -10.20 -15.73 -17.53
N PRO A 38 -10.07 -16.92 -16.90
CA PRO A 38 -10.91 -18.07 -17.25
C PRO A 38 -12.32 -17.93 -16.70
N GLY A 39 -13.28 -18.58 -17.36
CA GLY A 39 -14.66 -18.72 -16.87
C GLY A 39 -15.52 -17.46 -16.94
N ILE A 40 -15.07 -16.43 -17.67
CA ILE A 40 -15.84 -15.22 -17.96
C ILE A 40 -16.06 -15.08 -19.46
N ASN A 41 -17.21 -14.50 -19.87
CA ASN A 41 -17.56 -14.31 -21.27
C ASN A 41 -16.86 -13.10 -21.90
N SER A 42 -16.59 -12.08 -21.10
CA SER A 42 -15.75 -10.94 -21.51
C SER A 42 -14.31 -11.41 -21.77
N ASN A 43 -13.73 -10.97 -22.89
CA ASN A 43 -12.36 -11.34 -23.27
C ASN A 43 -11.32 -10.53 -22.47
N VAL A 44 -11.45 -10.52 -21.15
CA VAL A 44 -10.56 -9.77 -20.27
C VAL A 44 -9.20 -10.47 -20.17
N THR A 45 -8.16 -9.69 -20.40
CA THR A 45 -6.78 -10.09 -20.13
C THR A 45 -6.19 -9.19 -19.05
N LEU A 46 -5.51 -9.80 -18.08
CA LEU A 46 -4.79 -9.10 -17.02
C LEU A 46 -3.30 -9.40 -17.11
N THR A 47 -2.50 -8.36 -16.96
CA THR A 47 -1.04 -8.51 -16.82
C THR A 47 -0.69 -9.25 -15.53
N HIS A 48 0.53 -9.72 -15.41
CA HIS A 48 0.98 -10.40 -14.19
C HIS A 48 0.92 -9.45 -12.96
N GLU A 49 1.30 -8.20 -13.17
CA GLU A 49 1.28 -7.17 -12.13
C GLU A 49 -0.15 -6.89 -11.64
N GLU A 50 -1.11 -6.72 -12.55
CA GLU A 50 -2.50 -6.50 -12.19
C GLU A 50 -3.08 -7.66 -11.38
N ARG A 51 -2.77 -8.90 -11.74
CA ARG A 51 -3.22 -10.08 -10.96
C ARG A 51 -2.67 -10.09 -9.54
N LEU A 52 -1.40 -9.71 -9.35
CA LEU A 52 -0.80 -9.60 -8.03
C LEU A 52 -1.38 -8.44 -7.24
N ALA A 53 -1.56 -7.28 -7.87
CA ALA A 53 -2.18 -6.12 -7.22
C ALA A 53 -3.62 -6.42 -6.79
N ILE A 54 -4.40 -7.17 -7.60
CA ILE A 54 -5.73 -7.66 -7.24
C ILE A 54 -5.65 -8.58 -6.02
N ALA A 55 -4.70 -9.52 -5.98
CA ALA A 55 -4.52 -10.42 -4.85
C ALA A 55 -4.13 -9.67 -3.56
N LEU A 56 -3.21 -8.71 -3.65
CA LEU A 56 -2.79 -7.88 -2.52
C LEU A 56 -3.94 -7.01 -1.98
N ASN A 57 -4.78 -6.45 -2.86
CA ASN A 57 -5.97 -5.72 -2.45
C ASN A 57 -7.10 -6.62 -1.92
N SER A 58 -6.99 -7.94 -2.03
CA SER A 58 -7.94 -8.89 -1.46
C SER A 58 -7.65 -9.27 0.00
N GLY A 59 -6.50 -8.85 0.55
CA GLY A 59 -6.00 -9.28 1.85
C GLY A 59 -6.65 -8.64 3.07
N ASN A 60 -7.55 -7.67 2.91
CA ASN A 60 -8.36 -7.10 3.97
C ASN A 60 -9.73 -6.67 3.45
N GLU A 61 -10.70 -6.57 4.35
CA GLU A 61 -12.10 -6.30 4.00
C GLU A 61 -12.29 -4.98 3.24
N SER A 62 -11.68 -3.90 3.72
CA SER A 62 -11.89 -2.57 3.13
C SER A 62 -11.29 -2.45 1.72
N SER A 63 -10.11 -3.02 1.49
CA SER A 63 -9.49 -3.03 0.15
C SER A 63 -10.22 -3.95 -0.80
N ARG A 64 -10.65 -5.12 -0.32
CA ARG A 64 -11.47 -6.06 -1.11
C ARG A 64 -12.79 -5.43 -1.54
N GLN A 65 -13.49 -4.75 -0.65
CA GLN A 65 -14.73 -4.05 -0.99
C GLN A 65 -14.47 -2.94 -2.02
N ALA A 66 -13.41 -2.15 -1.82
CA ALA A 66 -13.02 -1.13 -2.79
C ALA A 66 -12.71 -1.72 -4.18
N LEU A 67 -12.05 -2.88 -4.22
CA LEU A 67 -11.74 -3.62 -5.43
C LEU A 67 -13.02 -4.12 -6.14
N LEU A 68 -13.97 -4.67 -5.40
CA LEU A 68 -15.25 -5.14 -5.94
C LEU A 68 -16.13 -3.99 -6.46
N ASP A 69 -15.99 -2.80 -5.86
CA ASP A 69 -16.73 -1.60 -6.27
C ASP A 69 -16.05 -0.81 -7.39
N ASP A 70 -14.83 -1.17 -7.77
CA ASP A 70 -14.02 -0.46 -8.77
C ASP A 70 -14.74 -0.36 -10.12
N LYS A 71 -14.96 0.89 -10.57
CA LYS A 71 -15.68 1.14 -11.83
C LYS A 71 -14.88 0.74 -13.06
N GLN A 72 -13.56 0.88 -13.03
CA GLN A 72 -12.71 0.52 -14.16
C GLN A 72 -12.69 -1.01 -14.35
N LEU A 73 -12.60 -1.78 -13.25
CA LEU A 73 -12.73 -3.23 -13.31
C LEU A 73 -14.13 -3.65 -13.76
N LYS A 74 -15.18 -3.01 -13.24
CA LYS A 74 -16.55 -3.28 -13.69
C LYS A 74 -16.71 -3.02 -15.19
N ASP A 75 -16.16 -1.94 -15.71
CA ASP A 75 -16.19 -1.65 -17.14
C ASP A 75 -15.36 -2.65 -17.95
N LEU A 76 -14.15 -2.97 -17.50
CA LEU A 76 -13.26 -3.94 -18.14
C LEU A 76 -13.91 -5.33 -18.27
N PHE A 77 -14.63 -5.76 -17.23
CA PHE A 77 -15.31 -7.06 -17.19
C PHE A 77 -16.75 -6.99 -17.74
N THR A 78 -17.12 -5.94 -18.45
CA THR A 78 -18.41 -5.85 -19.12
C THR A 78 -18.30 -6.45 -20.53
N PRO A 79 -19.12 -7.48 -20.88
CA PRO A 79 -19.13 -8.06 -22.21
C PRO A 79 -19.49 -7.00 -23.27
N ARG A 80 -18.77 -7.00 -24.39
CA ARG A 80 -18.95 -6.04 -25.48
C ARG A 80 -19.10 -6.76 -26.80
N ASP A 81 -19.90 -6.16 -27.71
CA ASP A 81 -20.03 -6.61 -29.09
C ASP A 81 -18.80 -6.24 -29.94
N SER A 82 -18.79 -6.61 -31.21
CA SER A 82 -17.74 -6.28 -32.16
C SER A 82 -17.56 -4.78 -32.40
N ASN A 83 -18.54 -3.96 -32.05
CA ASN A 83 -18.52 -2.51 -32.17
C ASN A 83 -18.10 -1.82 -30.86
N GLY A 84 -17.81 -2.60 -29.80
CA GLY A 84 -17.43 -2.10 -28.49
C GLY A 84 -18.59 -1.73 -27.58
N ASN A 85 -19.84 -1.94 -27.99
CA ASN A 85 -21.00 -1.65 -27.14
C ASN A 85 -21.20 -2.71 -26.08
N ALA A 86 -21.59 -2.30 -24.87
CA ALA A 86 -21.91 -3.21 -23.79
C ALA A 86 -23.16 -4.05 -24.14
N ILE A 87 -23.05 -5.37 -24.08
CA ILE A 87 -24.13 -6.33 -24.38
C ILE A 87 -24.65 -7.05 -23.13
N GLY A 88 -24.20 -6.65 -21.93
CA GLY A 88 -24.63 -7.25 -20.68
C GLY A 88 -24.18 -6.44 -19.46
N LYS A 89 -24.45 -7.02 -18.28
CA LYS A 89 -23.92 -6.49 -17.01
C LYS A 89 -22.46 -6.88 -16.86
N SER A 90 -21.72 -6.10 -16.07
CA SER A 90 -20.36 -6.46 -15.68
C SER A 90 -20.34 -7.84 -15.01
N GLU A 91 -19.36 -8.65 -15.40
CA GLU A 91 -19.06 -9.93 -14.77
C GLU A 91 -18.12 -9.78 -13.57
N TRP A 92 -17.65 -8.56 -13.28
CA TRP A 92 -16.81 -8.30 -12.12
C TRP A 92 -17.59 -8.45 -10.81
N GLY A 93 -17.10 -9.34 -9.96
CA GLY A 93 -17.66 -9.68 -8.66
C GLY A 93 -16.87 -10.82 -8.03
N ASP A 94 -17.40 -11.44 -6.97
CA ASP A 94 -16.67 -12.48 -6.23
C ASP A 94 -16.21 -13.65 -7.10
N SER A 95 -17.01 -14.09 -8.07
CA SER A 95 -16.64 -15.20 -8.97
C SER A 95 -15.49 -14.83 -9.90
N ALA A 96 -15.51 -13.65 -10.50
CA ALA A 96 -14.43 -13.17 -11.36
C ALA A 96 -13.16 -12.89 -10.53
N LEU A 97 -13.31 -12.30 -9.35
CA LEU A 97 -12.21 -12.12 -8.41
C LEU A 97 -11.56 -13.47 -8.06
N GLN A 98 -12.36 -14.48 -7.72
CA GLN A 98 -11.83 -15.81 -7.43
C GLN A 98 -11.12 -16.42 -8.64
N ALA A 99 -11.66 -16.26 -9.84
CA ALA A 99 -11.00 -16.73 -11.07
C ALA A 99 -9.64 -16.06 -11.28
N VAL A 100 -9.50 -14.77 -10.98
CA VAL A 100 -8.21 -14.07 -11.02
C VAL A 100 -7.25 -14.59 -9.94
N LEU A 101 -7.73 -14.78 -8.71
CA LEU A 101 -6.91 -15.33 -7.61
C LEU A 101 -6.40 -16.74 -7.93
N ASP A 102 -7.19 -17.54 -8.61
CA ASP A 102 -6.80 -18.90 -9.02
C ASP A 102 -5.80 -18.92 -10.20
N MET A 103 -5.58 -17.78 -10.87
CA MET A 103 -4.49 -17.66 -11.86
C MET A 103 -3.10 -17.52 -11.23
N LEU A 104 -2.99 -17.32 -9.92
CA LEU A 104 -1.71 -17.17 -9.23
C LEU A 104 -0.95 -18.51 -9.18
N SER A 105 0.31 -18.46 -9.58
CA SER A 105 1.24 -19.58 -9.39
C SER A 105 1.59 -19.79 -7.91
N ALA A 106 2.24 -20.90 -7.59
CA ALA A 106 2.73 -21.14 -6.22
C ALA A 106 3.72 -20.05 -5.77
N LYS A 107 4.57 -19.58 -6.68
CA LYS A 107 5.52 -18.49 -6.42
C LYS A 107 4.81 -17.16 -6.19
N ASP A 108 3.77 -16.85 -6.95
CA ASP A 108 2.98 -15.63 -6.78
C ASP A 108 2.30 -15.59 -5.41
N ARG A 109 1.71 -16.71 -4.98
CA ARG A 109 1.10 -16.83 -3.65
C ARG A 109 2.11 -16.61 -2.53
N GLN A 110 3.32 -17.14 -2.68
CA GLN A 110 4.40 -16.92 -1.73
C GLN A 110 4.79 -15.43 -1.68
N VAL A 111 5.00 -14.78 -2.82
CA VAL A 111 5.33 -13.35 -2.91
C VAL A 111 4.23 -12.48 -2.29
N VAL A 112 2.96 -12.77 -2.58
CA VAL A 112 1.81 -12.05 -1.98
C VAL A 112 1.83 -12.18 -0.45
N GLN A 113 2.08 -13.38 0.09
CA GLN A 113 2.16 -13.55 1.55
C GLN A 113 3.37 -12.84 2.15
N GLU A 114 4.55 -12.91 1.50
CA GLU A 114 5.76 -12.22 1.95
C GLU A 114 5.59 -10.70 1.97
N ILE A 115 4.83 -10.14 1.02
CA ILE A 115 4.49 -8.70 1.00
C ILE A 115 3.60 -8.36 2.21
N PHE A 116 2.57 -9.15 2.51
CA PHE A 116 1.75 -8.93 3.69
C PHE A 116 2.56 -9.01 4.99
N ASP A 117 3.40 -10.03 5.12
CA ASP A 117 4.24 -10.23 6.29
C ASP A 117 5.25 -9.07 6.45
N LEU A 118 5.78 -8.55 5.35
CA LEU A 118 6.69 -7.39 5.35
C LEU A 118 5.97 -6.12 5.80
N VAL A 119 4.80 -5.82 5.24
CA VAL A 119 4.03 -4.63 5.64
C VAL A 119 3.61 -4.73 7.11
N ASP A 120 3.24 -5.93 7.56
CA ASP A 120 2.88 -6.18 8.96
C ASP A 120 4.07 -5.99 9.92
N SER A 121 5.29 -6.25 9.47
CA SER A 121 6.50 -6.08 10.29
C SER A 121 6.82 -4.63 10.67
N PHE A 122 6.24 -3.64 9.99
CA PHE A 122 6.39 -2.23 10.36
C PHE A 122 5.45 -1.79 11.50
N TRP A 123 4.53 -2.67 11.93
CA TRP A 123 3.49 -2.29 12.88
C TRP A 123 4.00 -2.17 14.31
N GLU A 124 4.81 -3.14 14.77
CA GLU A 124 5.31 -3.20 16.14
C GLU A 124 6.73 -2.64 16.25
N ASP A 125 7.09 -2.23 17.46
CA ASP A 125 8.45 -1.79 17.77
C ASP A 125 9.45 -2.93 17.59
N VAL A 126 10.66 -2.57 17.17
CA VAL A 126 11.76 -3.50 17.02
C VAL A 126 12.80 -3.26 18.11
N TYR A 127 13.22 -4.30 18.79
CA TYR A 127 14.20 -4.28 19.86
C TYR A 127 15.45 -5.08 19.47
N ASP A 128 16.62 -4.70 19.98
CA ASP A 128 17.84 -5.48 19.85
C ASP A 128 17.87 -6.68 20.82
N ASP A 129 18.91 -7.51 20.73
CA ASP A 129 19.09 -8.68 21.59
C ASP A 129 19.25 -8.32 23.08
N ASN A 130 19.54 -7.06 23.42
CA ASN A 130 19.66 -6.55 24.77
C ASN A 130 18.35 -5.90 25.28
N GLY A 131 17.29 -5.90 24.47
CA GLY A 131 16.01 -5.30 24.79
C GLY A 131 15.95 -3.78 24.62
N ASN A 132 16.93 -3.16 23.96
CA ASN A 132 16.88 -1.73 23.65
C ASN A 132 16.02 -1.50 22.40
N LEU A 133 15.20 -0.46 22.42
CA LEU A 133 14.41 -0.04 21.28
C LEU A 133 15.32 0.41 20.13
N VAL A 134 15.21 -0.26 18.99
CA VAL A 134 15.97 0.06 17.78
C VAL A 134 15.15 0.91 16.83
N THR A 135 13.88 0.55 16.64
CA THR A 135 12.95 1.28 15.79
C THR A 135 11.55 1.24 16.39
N ILE A 136 10.91 2.41 16.46
CA ILE A 136 9.51 2.53 16.82
C ILE A 136 8.63 1.99 15.68
N GLY A 137 7.58 1.24 16.01
CA GLY A 137 6.60 0.78 15.02
C GLY A 137 5.53 1.83 14.72
N ILE A 138 4.81 1.66 13.61
CA ILE A 138 3.72 2.55 13.18
C ILE A 138 2.69 2.74 14.31
N LYS A 139 2.35 1.68 15.03
CA LYS A 139 1.40 1.71 16.14
C LYS A 139 1.76 2.73 17.22
N ASN A 140 3.02 2.75 17.65
CA ASN A 140 3.48 3.65 18.69
C ASN A 140 3.84 5.03 18.14
N LEU A 141 4.28 5.11 16.89
CA LEU A 141 4.48 6.37 16.20
C LEU A 141 3.17 7.17 16.13
N GLU A 142 2.08 6.56 15.66
CA GLU A 142 0.77 7.21 15.56
C GLU A 142 0.14 7.46 16.95
N LYS A 143 0.43 6.61 17.95
CA LYS A 143 0.00 6.82 19.33
C LYS A 143 0.65 8.05 19.96
N GLN A 144 1.92 8.31 19.68
CA GLN A 144 2.60 9.50 20.20
C GLN A 144 1.98 10.80 19.70
N GLU A 145 1.39 10.77 18.50
CA GLU A 145 0.75 11.95 17.91
C GLU A 145 -0.68 12.20 18.34
N SER A 146 -1.49 11.15 18.25
CA SER A 146 -2.93 11.24 18.48
C SER A 146 -3.33 10.92 19.93
N GLY A 147 -2.38 10.45 20.75
CA GLY A 147 -2.65 9.93 22.09
C GLY A 147 -3.31 8.53 22.09
N LEU A 148 -3.72 8.03 20.95
CA LEU A 148 -4.42 6.75 20.78
C LEU A 148 -3.71 5.86 19.77
N ALA A 149 -3.52 4.58 20.10
CA ALA A 149 -3.03 3.62 19.11
C ALA A 149 -4.11 3.41 18.03
N PRO A 150 -3.75 3.53 16.75
CA PRO A 150 -4.69 3.28 15.66
C PRO A 150 -5.11 1.81 15.65
N PRO A 151 -6.33 1.49 15.21
CA PRO A 151 -6.74 0.11 15.05
C PRO A 151 -5.95 -0.54 13.92
N LYS A 152 -5.31 -1.68 14.19
CA LYS A 152 -4.67 -2.47 13.16
C LYS A 152 -5.71 -2.97 12.15
N VAL A 153 -5.44 -2.81 10.86
CA VAL A 153 -6.30 -3.34 9.80
C VAL A 153 -6.32 -4.86 9.90
N LYS A 154 -7.51 -5.43 10.07
CA LYS A 154 -7.69 -6.87 10.20
C LYS A 154 -7.42 -7.58 8.88
N ALA A 155 -6.53 -8.57 8.90
CA ALA A 155 -6.31 -9.45 7.76
C ALA A 155 -7.57 -10.26 7.42
N LEU A 156 -7.84 -10.39 6.13
CA LEU A 156 -8.90 -11.23 5.56
C LEU A 156 -8.25 -12.39 4.79
N PRO A 157 -8.28 -13.61 5.30
CA PRO A 157 -7.77 -14.76 4.57
C PRO A 157 -8.59 -15.01 3.29
N PHE A 158 -7.91 -15.43 2.24
CA PHE A 158 -8.53 -15.84 0.98
C PHE A 158 -7.84 -17.07 0.40
N THR A 159 -8.50 -17.73 -0.53
CA THR A 159 -7.97 -18.93 -1.18
C THR A 159 -7.51 -18.64 -2.61
N SER A 160 -6.51 -19.39 -3.06
CA SER A 160 -6.04 -19.42 -4.44
C SER A 160 -5.62 -20.85 -4.79
N ASN A 161 -6.27 -21.47 -5.75
CA ASN A 161 -6.07 -22.88 -6.08
C ASN A 161 -6.10 -23.82 -4.86
N GLY A 162 -7.08 -23.63 -3.97
CA GLY A 162 -7.25 -24.43 -2.75
C GLY A 162 -6.20 -24.18 -1.65
N LYS A 163 -5.29 -23.21 -1.83
CA LYS A 163 -4.31 -22.81 -0.81
C LYS A 163 -4.76 -21.52 -0.14
N VAL A 164 -4.68 -21.47 1.18
CA VAL A 164 -5.03 -20.29 1.97
C VAL A 164 -3.85 -19.32 2.00
N ILE A 165 -4.13 -18.06 1.70
CA ILE A 165 -3.27 -16.90 1.94
C ILE A 165 -3.86 -16.18 3.15
N LYS A 166 -3.04 -15.84 4.15
CA LYS A 166 -3.53 -15.26 5.42
C LYS A 166 -4.14 -13.87 5.26
N GLY A 167 -3.79 -13.19 4.16
CA GLY A 167 -4.14 -11.79 3.96
C GLY A 167 -3.27 -10.84 4.77
N GLY A 168 -3.63 -9.58 4.77
CA GLY A 168 -2.91 -8.52 5.45
C GLY A 168 -3.27 -7.14 4.91
N TYR A 169 -2.57 -6.13 5.41
CA TYR A 169 -2.70 -4.78 4.88
C TYR A 169 -1.87 -4.62 3.60
N TYR A 170 -2.47 -4.00 2.61
CA TYR A 170 -1.79 -3.48 1.42
C TYR A 170 -2.26 -2.04 1.19
N PRO A 171 -1.34 -1.10 0.91
CA PRO A 171 -1.71 0.30 0.69
C PRO A 171 -2.56 0.43 -0.57
N LEU A 172 -3.73 1.04 -0.43
CA LEU A 172 -4.64 1.28 -1.53
C LEU A 172 -4.47 2.71 -2.03
N LYS A 173 -4.09 2.86 -3.30
CA LYS A 173 -4.07 4.15 -4.00
C LYS A 173 -5.06 4.13 -5.16
N TYR A 174 -5.70 5.26 -5.41
CA TYR A 174 -6.58 5.44 -6.56
C TYR A 174 -5.79 5.90 -7.79
N ASN A 175 -6.28 5.54 -8.96
CA ASN A 175 -5.66 5.92 -10.23
C ASN A 175 -5.97 7.40 -10.55
N PRO A 176 -4.98 8.31 -10.51
CA PRO A 176 -5.20 9.74 -10.76
C PRO A 176 -5.63 10.01 -12.20
N HIS A 177 -5.22 9.17 -13.16
CA HIS A 177 -5.58 9.33 -14.57
C HIS A 177 -7.00 8.89 -14.91
N ALA A 178 -7.64 8.12 -14.02
CA ALA A 178 -8.99 7.63 -14.20
C ALA A 178 -10.03 8.39 -13.37
N SER A 179 -9.62 9.40 -12.59
CA SER A 179 -10.51 10.19 -11.74
C SER A 179 -10.00 11.62 -11.59
N GLU A 180 -10.75 12.58 -12.15
CA GLU A 180 -10.45 14.01 -12.01
C GLU A 180 -10.37 14.48 -10.55
N GLN A 181 -11.17 13.87 -9.66
CA GLN A 181 -11.14 14.20 -8.24
C GLN A 181 -9.81 13.81 -7.59
N VAL A 182 -9.28 12.65 -7.94
CA VAL A 182 -7.98 12.17 -7.40
C VAL A 182 -6.83 12.99 -7.97
N ALA A 183 -6.93 13.42 -9.25
CA ALA A 183 -5.96 14.32 -9.85
C ALA A 183 -5.93 15.67 -9.12
N ARG A 184 -7.10 16.27 -8.85
CA ARG A 184 -7.23 17.52 -8.07
C ARG A 184 -6.73 17.40 -6.63
N GLU A 185 -7.02 16.29 -5.95
CA GLU A 185 -6.50 16.01 -4.60
C GLU A 185 -4.96 15.94 -4.61
N GLY A 186 -4.37 15.34 -5.65
CA GLY A 186 -2.93 15.31 -5.85
C GLY A 186 -2.31 16.68 -6.09
N GLU A 187 -2.92 17.50 -6.95
CA GLU A 187 -2.50 18.88 -7.23
C GLU A 187 -2.58 19.75 -5.98
N MET A 188 -3.69 19.70 -5.22
CA MET A 188 -3.85 20.44 -3.96
C MET A 188 -2.81 20.04 -2.91
N ASN A 189 -2.43 18.75 -2.82
CA ASN A 189 -1.39 18.31 -1.89
C ASN A 189 -0.01 18.86 -2.27
N ILE A 190 0.31 18.92 -3.56
CA ILE A 190 1.55 19.51 -4.06
C ILE A 190 1.56 21.02 -3.81
N GLU A 191 0.45 21.70 -4.09
CA GLU A 191 0.31 23.15 -3.87
C GLU A 191 0.43 23.50 -2.39
N ASN A 192 -0.21 22.77 -1.50
CA ASN A 192 -0.09 22.96 -0.05
C ASN A 192 1.35 22.70 0.45
N ALA A 193 2.05 21.72 -0.10
CA ALA A 193 3.45 21.46 0.23
C ALA A 193 4.38 22.62 -0.23
N LEU A 194 4.09 23.22 -1.38
CA LEU A 194 4.85 24.36 -1.93
C LEU A 194 4.57 25.67 -1.17
N VAL A 195 3.29 25.93 -0.83
CA VAL A 195 2.86 27.15 -0.13
C VAL A 195 3.29 27.13 1.35
N GLY A 196 3.36 25.94 1.98
CA GLY A 196 3.75 25.81 3.38
C GLY A 196 5.22 26.14 3.69
N GLY A 197 6.07 26.35 2.69
CA GLY A 197 7.48 26.74 2.88
C GLY A 197 8.36 25.71 3.57
N TYR A 198 7.81 24.54 3.90
CA TYR A 198 8.56 23.44 4.49
C TYR A 198 9.22 22.61 3.38
N PRO A 199 10.50 22.27 3.50
CA PRO A 199 11.09 21.26 2.62
C PRO A 199 10.26 19.98 2.76
N GLY A 200 9.82 19.41 1.63
CA GLY A 200 8.97 18.20 1.62
C GLY A 200 9.53 17.02 2.41
N SER A 201 10.84 17.06 2.71
CA SER A 201 11.55 16.12 3.59
C SER A 201 11.22 16.23 5.09
N ALA A 202 10.58 17.32 5.53
CA ALA A 202 10.20 17.53 6.94
C ALA A 202 8.73 17.18 7.22
N MET A 203 7.91 16.94 6.19
CA MET A 203 6.52 16.55 6.36
C MET A 203 6.43 15.04 6.57
N THR A 204 5.89 14.64 7.72
CA THR A 204 5.56 13.26 8.01
C THR A 204 4.08 13.01 7.71
N ALA A 205 3.79 11.90 7.02
CA ALA A 205 2.42 11.52 6.73
C ALA A 205 1.76 10.88 7.96
N HIS A 206 0.45 11.07 8.05
CA HIS A 206 -0.35 10.44 9.08
C HIS A 206 -1.10 9.23 8.50
N ASN A 207 -1.39 8.27 9.38
CA ASN A 207 -2.32 7.19 9.05
C ASN A 207 -1.82 6.21 7.99
N HIS A 208 -0.65 5.61 8.22
CA HIS A 208 -0.03 4.63 7.32
C HIS A 208 -0.86 3.37 7.09
N THR A 209 -1.78 3.03 8.00
CA THR A 209 -2.55 1.79 7.96
C THR A 209 -4.04 2.02 8.23
N ILE A 210 -4.68 2.90 7.46
CA ILE A 210 -6.11 3.18 7.62
C ILE A 210 -6.97 2.22 6.80
N ALA A 211 -7.98 1.64 7.48
CA ALA A 211 -9.11 1.02 6.80
C ALA A 211 -9.98 2.10 6.15
N ARG A 212 -10.09 2.10 4.83
CA ARG A 212 -10.90 3.07 4.10
C ARG A 212 -12.38 2.70 4.17
N LYS A 213 -13.23 3.69 4.44
CA LYS A 213 -14.69 3.51 4.43
C LYS A 213 -15.23 3.86 3.03
N GLY A 214 -15.52 2.83 2.24
CA GLY A 214 -16.12 2.96 0.92
C GLY A 214 -15.17 3.52 -0.14
N SER A 215 -15.24 3.01 -1.35
CA SER A 215 -14.43 3.49 -2.48
C SER A 215 -15.15 4.54 -3.31
N GLY A 216 -16.49 4.65 -3.18
CA GLY A 216 -17.31 5.43 -4.10
C GLY A 216 -17.18 4.95 -5.56
N GLY A 217 -16.68 3.73 -5.78
CA GLY A 217 -16.39 3.17 -7.10
C GLY A 217 -15.21 3.83 -7.80
N ARG A 218 -14.31 4.48 -7.07
CA ARG A 218 -13.11 5.10 -7.64
C ARG A 218 -12.14 4.04 -8.16
N PRO A 219 -11.59 4.19 -9.36
CA PRO A 219 -10.61 3.27 -9.92
C PRO A 219 -9.36 3.13 -9.05
N ILE A 220 -8.98 1.90 -8.75
CA ILE A 220 -7.78 1.58 -7.97
C ILE A 220 -6.57 1.51 -8.91
N ARG A 221 -5.43 1.98 -8.43
CA ARG A 221 -4.14 1.79 -9.11
C ARG A 221 -3.66 0.35 -8.90
N LEU A 222 -3.79 -0.47 -9.94
CA LEU A 222 -3.37 -1.87 -9.95
C LEU A 222 -1.89 -2.00 -10.34
N GLY A 223 -1.00 -1.50 -9.48
CA GLY A 223 0.44 -1.55 -9.68
C GLY A 223 1.18 -1.85 -8.38
N LEU A 224 2.35 -2.48 -8.47
CA LEU A 224 3.21 -2.78 -7.31
C LEU A 224 4.07 -1.58 -6.88
N ASP A 225 4.16 -0.55 -7.70
CA ASP A 225 4.78 0.72 -7.38
C ASP A 225 4.12 1.42 -6.18
N VAL A 226 2.82 1.18 -5.98
CA VAL A 226 2.09 1.61 -4.76
C VAL A 226 2.79 1.15 -3.48
N LEU A 227 3.38 -0.05 -3.51
CA LEU A 227 4.12 -0.61 -2.37
C LEU A 227 5.44 0.13 -2.12
N MET A 228 6.15 0.47 -3.19
CA MET A 228 7.43 1.21 -3.07
C MET A 228 7.19 2.61 -2.50
N ASP A 229 6.21 3.34 -3.02
CA ASP A 229 5.81 4.64 -2.50
C ASP A 229 5.43 4.58 -1.01
N HIS A 230 4.72 3.51 -0.62
CA HIS A 230 4.33 3.31 0.79
C HIS A 230 5.55 3.04 1.68
N PHE A 231 6.47 2.19 1.23
CA PHE A 231 7.69 1.89 1.99
C PHE A 231 8.60 3.10 2.16
N GLU A 232 8.77 3.89 1.11
CA GLU A 232 9.54 5.13 1.19
C GLU A 232 8.93 6.07 2.23
N GLN A 233 7.61 6.26 2.19
CA GLN A 233 6.89 7.12 3.13
C GLN A 233 6.98 6.61 4.57
N VAL A 234 6.69 5.32 4.81
CA VAL A 234 6.78 4.72 6.16
C VAL A 234 8.21 4.79 6.69
N THR A 235 9.19 4.44 5.87
CA THR A 235 10.60 4.46 6.28
C THR A 235 11.07 5.88 6.59
N HIS A 236 10.66 6.86 5.79
CA HIS A 236 10.93 8.27 6.05
C HIS A 236 10.35 8.69 7.39
N ASP A 237 9.07 8.41 7.64
CA ASP A 237 8.40 8.85 8.85
C ASP A 237 8.97 8.18 10.10
N LEU A 238 9.26 6.88 10.03
CA LEU A 238 9.92 6.16 11.13
C LEU A 238 11.34 6.69 11.43
N ALA A 239 12.02 7.23 10.42
CA ALA A 239 13.38 7.76 10.59
C ALA A 239 13.41 9.20 11.12
N PHE A 240 12.51 10.06 10.65
CA PHE A 240 12.59 11.50 10.86
C PHE A 240 11.61 12.03 11.89
N ARG A 241 10.50 11.35 12.12
CA ARG A 241 9.44 11.89 12.96
C ARG A 241 9.84 12.17 14.40
N GLN A 242 10.59 11.26 15.03
CA GLN A 242 11.06 11.50 16.40
C GLN A 242 11.93 12.75 16.50
N ALA A 243 12.76 13.00 15.48
CA ALA A 243 13.58 14.20 15.43
C ALA A 243 12.72 15.47 15.27
N VAL A 244 11.67 15.39 14.43
CA VAL A 244 10.73 16.51 14.22
C VAL A 244 9.93 16.80 15.50
N VAL A 245 9.40 15.78 16.16
CA VAL A 245 8.67 15.92 17.43
C VAL A 245 9.57 16.49 18.52
N ASN A 246 10.82 16.02 18.63
CA ASN A 246 11.77 16.54 19.61
C ASN A 246 12.12 18.00 19.31
N ALA A 247 12.31 18.39 18.05
CA ALA A 247 12.56 19.76 17.66
C ALA A 247 11.36 20.67 17.98
N ASP A 248 10.14 20.21 17.68
CA ASP A 248 8.91 20.94 18.00
C ASP A 248 8.75 21.14 19.51
N ASN A 249 8.95 20.10 20.31
CA ASN A 249 8.94 20.20 21.76
C ASN A 249 9.93 21.20 22.32
N ILE A 250 11.16 21.24 21.74
CA ILE A 250 12.20 22.21 22.15
C ILE A 250 11.77 23.63 21.77
N LEU A 251 11.25 23.84 20.56
CA LEU A 251 10.86 25.15 20.07
C LEU A 251 9.58 25.70 20.76
N THR A 252 8.73 24.81 21.23
CA THR A 252 7.49 25.19 21.95
C THR A 252 7.69 25.29 23.46
N ASP A 253 8.85 24.86 23.97
CA ASP A 253 9.21 25.07 25.38
C ASP A 253 9.35 26.58 25.69
N SER A 254 8.59 27.05 26.67
CA SER A 254 8.58 28.47 27.02
C SER A 254 9.95 28.99 27.47
N ALA A 255 10.75 28.17 28.17
CA ALA A 255 12.06 28.54 28.63
C ALA A 255 13.04 28.74 27.46
N VAL A 256 12.95 27.86 26.42
CA VAL A 256 13.74 28.00 25.19
C VAL A 256 13.28 29.20 24.37
N SER A 257 11.95 29.38 24.22
CA SER A 257 11.38 30.53 23.53
C SER A 257 11.78 31.87 24.14
N ASP A 258 11.79 31.95 25.48
CA ASP A 258 12.17 33.16 26.18
C ASP A 258 13.69 33.41 26.09
N ALA A 259 14.53 32.37 26.19
CA ALA A 259 15.96 32.49 25.99
C ALA A 259 16.38 32.95 24.57
N ILE A 260 15.57 32.55 23.53
CA ILE A 260 15.80 33.01 22.15
C ILE A 260 15.39 34.48 21.96
N LYS A 261 14.34 34.93 22.67
CA LYS A 261 13.89 36.33 22.60
C LYS A 261 14.84 37.29 23.31
N ASP A 262 15.56 36.79 24.36
CA ASP A 262 16.49 37.58 25.17
C ASP A 262 17.90 37.62 24.57
N ALA A 263 18.19 36.83 23.52
CA ALA A 263 19.47 36.79 22.81
C ALA A 263 19.50 37.69 21.58
#